data_bbfe4f606d1bb2fa1c4682a17941c8ef
#
_entry.id   bbfe4f606d1bb2fa1c4682a17941c8ef
#
_cell.length_a   1.000
_cell.length_b   1.000
_cell.length_c   1.000
_cell.angle_alpha   90.00
_cell.angle_beta   90.00
_cell.angle_gamma   90.00
#
_symmetry.space_group_name_H-M   'P 1'
#
loop_
_entity.id
_entity.type
_entity.pdbx_description
1 polymer ?
#
loop_
_entity_poly.entity_id
_entity_poly.type
_entity_poly.pdbx_seq_one_letter_code
_entity_poly.pdbx_strand_id
1 'polypeptide(L)'
;MVRLKDIALQAHVSSATVSRILNRDDSLSVTEETRERVLRIAEELGYQPSAKRRKPRGYGRDSAPLIGVVSCLSPEEERQDPYFSAIRKGVEDECFKQEIFITSSIHLGSFQEHIFHELDGVIVIGSLHDEALTSISGTFKHAVFINSTPNPARHDSVSADFYAAAQQAIEHLLSLGYERLGYIGGQEKEHTVKNGVNSKRTIEDKRLTAFLKTARPQPDHVKIGEYSMHEGYRLMKESIAGGTLPDAFFIASDSMAIGALKALQEAGLQVPRDTAIVSFNGIEEAEFASTPLTTVKVYTEEMGRTGVKLLLDRVNGRTIPLTVTLPTSLIVRQSCGS
;
A
#
# COMPACT_ATOMS: atom_id res chain seq x y z
N MET A 1 23.23 -24.02 16.97
CA MET A 1 23.33 -23.20 15.78
C MET A 1 22.59 -21.89 16.08
N VAL A 2 23.27 -20.77 16.01
CA VAL A 2 22.71 -19.46 16.34
C VAL A 2 21.66 -19.07 15.30
N ARG A 3 20.53 -18.55 15.75
CA ARG A 3 19.39 -18.14 14.90
C ARG A 3 19.27 -16.61 14.92
N LEU A 4 18.64 -16.04 13.89
CA LEU A 4 18.32 -14.61 13.86
C LEU A 4 17.55 -14.13 15.11
N LYS A 5 16.72 -15.00 15.70
CA LYS A 5 16.01 -14.70 16.96
C LYS A 5 16.95 -14.51 18.15
N ASP A 6 18.05 -15.22 18.19
CA ASP A 6 19.02 -15.14 19.29
C ASP A 6 19.76 -13.79 19.24
N ILE A 7 20.10 -13.35 18.01
CA ILE A 7 20.67 -12.01 17.75
C ILE A 7 19.64 -10.93 18.06
N ALA A 8 18.40 -11.11 17.61
CA ALA A 8 17.31 -10.15 17.81
C ALA A 8 17.03 -9.91 19.31
N LEU A 9 17.03 -10.99 20.10
CA LEU A 9 16.83 -10.94 21.55
C LEU A 9 17.94 -10.13 22.24
N GLN A 10 19.21 -10.41 21.90
CA GLN A 10 20.36 -9.72 22.52
C GLN A 10 20.52 -8.28 22.02
N ALA A 11 20.16 -8.01 20.76
CA ALA A 11 20.22 -6.68 20.18
C ALA A 11 19.01 -5.81 20.53
N HIS A 12 17.99 -6.36 21.18
CA HIS A 12 16.70 -5.69 21.48
C HIS A 12 16.03 -5.08 20.25
N VAL A 13 16.02 -5.84 19.14
CA VAL A 13 15.35 -5.46 17.88
C VAL A 13 14.55 -6.63 17.33
N SER A 14 13.71 -6.38 16.32
CA SER A 14 12.97 -7.45 15.66
C SER A 14 13.91 -8.36 14.85
N SER A 15 13.54 -9.63 14.66
CA SER A 15 14.29 -10.54 13.77
C SER A 15 14.31 -10.05 12.32
N ALA A 16 13.28 -9.30 11.90
CA ALA A 16 13.23 -8.66 10.60
C ALA A 16 14.29 -7.54 10.49
N THR A 17 14.45 -6.73 11.53
CA THR A 17 15.50 -5.70 11.62
C THR A 17 16.89 -6.32 11.52
N VAL A 18 17.14 -7.42 12.28
CA VAL A 18 18.41 -8.16 12.20
C VAL A 18 18.67 -8.67 10.80
N SER A 19 17.67 -9.28 10.16
CA SER A 19 17.79 -9.80 8.79
C SER A 19 18.17 -8.70 7.81
N ARG A 20 17.49 -7.55 7.86
CA ARG A 20 17.73 -6.41 6.96
C ARG A 20 19.13 -5.81 7.17
N ILE A 21 19.58 -5.68 8.42
CA ILE A 21 20.93 -5.19 8.75
C ILE A 21 22.00 -6.14 8.20
N LEU A 22 21.87 -7.45 8.44
CA LEU A 22 22.82 -8.44 7.98
C LEU A 22 22.88 -8.56 6.45
N ASN A 23 21.77 -8.23 5.76
CA ASN A 23 21.69 -8.15 4.30
C ASN A 23 22.09 -6.79 3.73
N ARG A 24 22.61 -5.85 4.56
CA ARG A 24 23.03 -4.50 4.14
C ARG A 24 21.92 -3.70 3.45
N ASP A 25 20.69 -3.80 3.96
CA ASP A 25 19.56 -3.05 3.44
C ASP A 25 19.65 -1.59 3.89
N ASP A 26 20.07 -0.72 3.00
CA ASP A 26 20.26 0.72 3.27
C ASP A 26 18.92 1.48 3.37
N SER A 27 17.80 0.87 2.97
CA SER A 27 16.47 1.47 3.12
C SER A 27 15.92 1.36 4.56
N LEU A 28 16.59 0.59 5.43
CA LEU A 28 16.20 0.44 6.82
C LEU A 28 16.56 1.68 7.64
N SER A 29 15.55 2.38 8.12
CA SER A 29 15.72 3.53 9.02
C SER A 29 16.00 3.04 10.45
N VAL A 30 17.27 2.83 10.76
CA VAL A 30 17.79 2.54 12.10
C VAL A 30 19.00 3.42 12.37
N THR A 31 19.27 3.69 13.65
CA THR A 31 20.49 4.42 14.02
C THR A 31 21.74 3.59 13.73
N GLU A 32 22.84 4.25 13.40
CA GLU A 32 24.14 3.57 13.18
C GLU A 32 24.54 2.73 14.39
N GLU A 33 24.30 3.24 15.58
CA GLU A 33 24.52 2.51 16.84
C GLU A 33 23.74 1.16 16.88
N THR A 34 22.50 1.15 16.40
CA THR A 34 21.71 -0.07 16.34
C THR A 34 22.27 -1.02 15.28
N ARG A 35 22.72 -0.52 14.15
CA ARG A 35 23.35 -1.30 13.09
C ARG A 35 24.63 -1.96 13.58
N GLU A 36 25.54 -1.21 14.19
CA GLU A 36 26.79 -1.73 14.76
C GLU A 36 26.55 -2.75 15.86
N ARG A 37 25.59 -2.50 16.75
CA ARG A 37 25.22 -3.43 17.83
C ARG A 37 24.79 -4.79 17.29
N VAL A 38 23.93 -4.82 16.26
CA VAL A 38 23.46 -6.05 15.63
C VAL A 38 24.61 -6.81 14.96
N LEU A 39 25.48 -6.10 14.22
CA LEU A 39 26.63 -6.73 13.53
C LEU A 39 27.62 -7.33 14.54
N ARG A 40 27.94 -6.62 15.62
CA ARG A 40 28.81 -7.11 16.67
C ARG A 40 28.25 -8.34 17.37
N ILE A 41 26.97 -8.34 17.77
CA ILE A 41 26.31 -9.49 18.39
C ILE A 41 26.29 -10.71 17.45
N ALA A 42 26.05 -10.47 16.15
CA ALA A 42 26.09 -11.54 15.17
C ALA A 42 27.50 -12.19 15.09
N GLU A 43 28.57 -11.40 15.15
CA GLU A 43 29.95 -11.84 15.15
C GLU A 43 30.30 -12.57 16.47
N GLU A 44 29.96 -12.00 17.62
CA GLU A 44 30.19 -12.60 18.96
C GLU A 44 29.50 -13.96 19.11
N LEU A 45 28.30 -14.11 18.56
CA LEU A 45 27.58 -15.38 18.56
C LEU A 45 28.07 -16.35 17.49
N GLY A 46 29.04 -15.94 16.65
CA GLY A 46 29.54 -16.77 15.55
C GLY A 46 28.46 -17.05 14.51
N TYR A 47 27.51 -16.11 14.34
CA TYR A 47 26.47 -16.26 13.34
C TYR A 47 27.09 -16.19 11.94
N GLN A 48 27.14 -17.34 11.29
CA GLN A 48 27.43 -17.39 9.86
C GLN A 48 26.10 -17.43 9.12
N PRO A 49 25.83 -16.47 8.20
CA PRO A 49 24.72 -16.60 7.26
C PRO A 49 24.86 -17.99 6.62
N SER A 50 23.92 -18.86 6.90
CA SER A 50 24.08 -20.27 6.50
C SER A 50 24.05 -20.34 4.98
N ALA A 51 25.21 -20.57 4.36
CA ALA A 51 25.33 -20.97 2.97
C ALA A 51 24.61 -22.31 2.67
N LYS A 52 24.16 -23.00 3.73
CA LYS A 52 23.27 -24.17 3.64
C LYS A 52 21.88 -23.75 4.11
N ARG A 53 21.12 -23.14 3.21
CA ARG A 53 19.68 -22.87 3.38
C ARG A 53 18.96 -24.18 3.65
N ARG A 54 18.30 -24.30 4.82
CA ARG A 54 17.34 -25.39 5.08
C ARG A 54 16.21 -25.26 4.08
N LYS A 55 15.93 -26.35 3.36
CA LYS A 55 14.76 -26.42 2.44
C LYS A 55 13.49 -26.07 3.21
N PRO A 56 12.70 -25.08 2.77
CA PRO A 56 11.33 -24.94 3.24
C PRO A 56 10.59 -26.24 2.94
N ARG A 57 9.83 -26.77 3.90
CA ARG A 57 9.01 -27.95 3.67
C ARG A 57 7.98 -27.63 2.57
N GLY A 58 8.14 -28.23 1.40
CA GLY A 58 7.19 -28.11 0.29
C GLY A 58 7.77 -27.59 -1.04
N TYR A 59 8.97 -27.01 -1.05
CA TYR A 59 9.60 -26.57 -2.29
C TYR A 59 10.51 -27.65 -2.87
N GLY A 60 10.21 -28.09 -4.08
CA GLY A 60 10.99 -29.12 -4.79
C GLY A 60 12.37 -28.66 -5.30
N ARG A 61 12.87 -27.48 -4.88
CA ARG A 61 14.16 -26.93 -5.25
C ARG A 61 15.17 -27.02 -4.11
N ASP A 62 16.45 -27.12 -4.45
CA ASP A 62 17.55 -27.26 -3.48
C ASP A 62 17.87 -25.98 -2.69
N SER A 63 17.25 -24.84 -3.02
CA SER A 63 17.40 -23.53 -2.34
C SER A 63 16.07 -22.82 -2.20
N ALA A 64 15.91 -21.99 -1.15
CA ALA A 64 14.77 -21.08 -1.01
C ALA A 64 14.73 -20.09 -2.19
N PRO A 65 13.53 -19.69 -2.67
CA PRO A 65 13.40 -18.77 -3.79
C PRO A 65 13.98 -17.40 -3.44
N LEU A 66 14.60 -16.75 -4.44
CA LEU A 66 15.09 -15.39 -4.35
C LEU A 66 13.98 -14.44 -4.81
N ILE A 67 13.46 -13.63 -3.87
CA ILE A 67 12.32 -12.75 -4.12
C ILE A 67 12.75 -11.29 -3.97
N GLY A 68 12.32 -10.46 -4.94
CA GLY A 68 12.41 -9.02 -4.88
C GLY A 68 11.08 -8.33 -4.60
N VAL A 69 11.13 -7.14 -4.02
CA VAL A 69 9.99 -6.23 -3.88
C VAL A 69 10.28 -4.93 -4.61
N VAL A 70 9.39 -4.55 -5.50
CA VAL A 70 9.43 -3.28 -6.24
C VAL A 70 8.29 -2.41 -5.76
N SER A 71 8.61 -1.25 -5.19
CA SER A 71 7.62 -0.22 -4.89
C SER A 71 7.52 0.76 -6.04
N CYS A 72 6.31 1.01 -6.51
CA CYS A 72 6.02 2.08 -7.46
C CYS A 72 6.04 3.47 -6.82
N LEU A 73 6.08 3.56 -5.49
CA LEU A 73 6.12 4.80 -4.74
C LEU A 73 7.54 5.12 -4.30
N SER A 74 7.84 6.40 -4.17
CA SER A 74 9.03 6.85 -3.46
C SER A 74 8.91 6.59 -1.95
N PRO A 75 10.02 6.55 -1.20
CA PRO A 75 9.97 6.43 0.25
C PRO A 75 9.18 7.56 0.93
N GLU A 76 9.13 8.74 0.32
CA GLU A 76 8.35 9.88 0.81
C GLU A 76 6.84 9.64 0.64
N GLU A 77 6.41 9.20 -0.54
CA GLU A 77 5.01 8.87 -0.80
C GLU A 77 4.51 7.72 0.09
N GLU A 78 5.33 6.69 0.35
CA GLU A 78 4.97 5.61 1.27
C GLU A 78 4.80 6.09 2.72
N ARG A 79 5.56 7.11 3.15
CA ARG A 79 5.40 7.70 4.49
C ARG A 79 4.14 8.55 4.62
N GLN A 80 3.70 9.16 3.53
CA GLN A 80 2.50 10.03 3.52
C GLN A 80 1.19 9.24 3.47
N ASP A 81 1.22 8.00 2.96
CA ASP A 81 0.05 7.12 2.89
C ASP A 81 0.33 5.74 3.50
N PRO A 82 -0.20 5.45 4.71
CA PRO A 82 -0.06 4.15 5.38
C PRO A 82 -0.59 2.95 4.58
N TYR A 83 -1.41 3.17 3.56
CA TYR A 83 -1.98 2.14 2.72
C TYR A 83 -0.92 1.22 2.10
N PHE A 84 0.10 1.80 1.46
CA PHE A 84 1.14 1.02 0.79
C PHE A 84 2.14 0.40 1.75
N SER A 85 2.44 1.08 2.85
CA SER A 85 3.30 0.52 3.91
C SER A 85 2.65 -0.70 4.58
N ALA A 86 1.32 -0.71 4.74
CA ALA A 86 0.59 -1.86 5.25
C ALA A 86 0.59 -3.06 4.27
N ILE A 87 0.51 -2.82 2.96
CA ILE A 87 0.71 -3.87 1.94
C ILE A 87 2.11 -4.48 2.07
N ARG A 88 3.14 -3.62 2.13
CA ARG A 88 4.54 -4.04 2.30
C ARG A 88 4.72 -4.88 3.57
N LYS A 89 4.17 -4.44 4.68
CA LYS A 89 4.18 -5.19 5.94
C LYS A 89 3.58 -6.60 5.76
N GLY A 90 2.44 -6.72 5.06
CA GLY A 90 1.84 -8.01 4.75
C GLY A 90 2.76 -8.92 3.93
N VAL A 91 3.50 -8.35 2.96
CA VAL A 91 4.52 -9.08 2.18
C VAL A 91 5.66 -9.56 3.09
N GLU A 92 6.21 -8.68 3.92
CA GLU A 92 7.31 -8.99 4.83
C GLU A 92 6.92 -10.05 5.85
N ASP A 93 5.73 -9.94 6.46
CA ASP A 93 5.18 -10.90 7.43
C ASP A 93 5.02 -12.31 6.82
N GLU A 94 4.46 -12.40 5.61
CA GLU A 94 4.28 -13.70 4.96
C GLU A 94 5.60 -14.30 4.50
N CYS A 95 6.52 -13.51 3.95
CA CYS A 95 7.87 -13.97 3.62
C CYS A 95 8.58 -14.51 4.86
N PHE A 96 8.49 -13.80 5.99
CA PHE A 96 9.07 -14.25 7.27
C PHE A 96 8.45 -15.57 7.73
N LYS A 97 7.12 -15.70 7.66
CA LYS A 97 6.39 -16.92 8.04
C LYS A 97 6.78 -18.12 7.19
N GLN A 98 7.06 -17.91 5.90
CA GLN A 98 7.46 -18.95 4.95
C GLN A 98 8.97 -19.22 4.97
N GLU A 99 9.72 -18.57 5.87
CA GLU A 99 11.19 -18.66 5.95
C GLU A 99 11.90 -18.22 4.64
N ILE A 100 11.31 -17.28 3.93
CA ILE A 100 11.83 -16.70 2.68
C ILE A 100 12.41 -15.33 2.97
N PHE A 101 13.55 -15.02 2.35
CA PHE A 101 14.18 -13.72 2.48
C PHE A 101 13.88 -12.85 1.26
N ILE A 102 13.44 -11.62 1.51
CA ILE A 102 13.42 -10.58 0.48
C ILE A 102 14.88 -10.24 0.18
N THR A 103 15.31 -10.62 -1.02
CA THR A 103 16.72 -10.47 -1.44
C THR A 103 17.02 -9.05 -1.89
N SER A 104 16.01 -8.36 -2.44
CA SER A 104 16.11 -7.00 -2.94
C SER A 104 14.81 -6.24 -2.71
N SER A 105 14.91 -5.00 -2.24
CA SER A 105 13.77 -4.09 -2.10
C SER A 105 14.14 -2.75 -2.72
N ILE A 106 13.41 -2.32 -3.73
CA ILE A 106 13.70 -1.10 -4.49
C ILE A 106 12.47 -0.27 -4.74
N HIS A 107 12.70 1.03 -4.84
CA HIS A 107 11.73 1.98 -5.36
C HIS A 107 12.07 2.29 -6.83
N LEU A 108 11.07 2.40 -7.68
CA LEU A 108 11.27 2.61 -9.13
C LEU A 108 12.13 3.84 -9.47
N GLY A 109 12.18 4.84 -8.59
CA GLY A 109 13.05 6.02 -8.77
C GLY A 109 14.54 5.75 -8.60
N SER A 110 14.93 4.63 -7.99
CA SER A 110 16.33 4.23 -7.74
C SER A 110 16.75 2.96 -8.51
N PHE A 111 16.01 2.62 -9.55
CA PHE A 111 16.18 1.39 -10.31
C PHE A 111 17.59 1.28 -10.96
N GLN A 112 18.29 0.18 -10.68
CA GLN A 112 19.50 -0.23 -11.36
C GLN A 112 19.30 -1.64 -11.93
N GLU A 113 19.46 -1.82 -13.25
CA GLU A 113 19.23 -3.09 -13.96
C GLU A 113 19.94 -4.31 -13.35
N HIS A 114 21.05 -4.10 -12.66
CA HIS A 114 21.91 -5.19 -12.14
C HIS A 114 21.33 -5.93 -10.93
N ILE A 115 20.26 -5.41 -10.31
CA ILE A 115 19.75 -5.93 -9.03
C ILE A 115 18.86 -7.17 -9.22
N PHE A 116 18.32 -7.40 -10.42
CA PHE A 116 17.32 -8.44 -10.66
C PHE A 116 17.83 -9.71 -11.36
N HIS A 117 19.11 -9.79 -11.70
CA HIS A 117 19.65 -10.88 -12.54
C HIS A 117 19.52 -12.29 -11.97
N GLU A 118 19.18 -12.45 -10.69
CA GLU A 118 19.11 -13.76 -10.04
C GLU A 118 17.80 -14.01 -9.30
N LEU A 119 16.74 -13.20 -9.51
CA LEU A 119 15.47 -13.37 -8.80
C LEU A 119 14.60 -14.46 -9.44
N ASP A 120 14.03 -15.32 -8.62
CA ASP A 120 12.99 -16.27 -9.06
C ASP A 120 11.66 -15.53 -9.29
N GLY A 121 11.43 -14.43 -8.60
CA GLY A 121 10.25 -13.62 -8.81
C GLY A 121 10.24 -12.28 -8.08
N VAL A 122 9.33 -11.39 -8.49
CA VAL A 122 9.14 -10.09 -7.87
C VAL A 122 7.68 -9.84 -7.50
N ILE A 123 7.53 -9.07 -6.42
CA ILE A 123 6.25 -8.49 -6.00
C ILE A 123 6.31 -7.00 -6.33
N VAL A 124 5.38 -6.52 -7.14
CA VAL A 124 5.24 -5.12 -7.53
C VAL A 124 4.09 -4.51 -6.73
N ILE A 125 4.38 -3.48 -5.93
CA ILE A 125 3.39 -2.77 -5.10
C ILE A 125 3.11 -1.41 -5.74
N GLY A 126 1.84 -1.17 -6.10
CA GLY A 126 1.38 0.04 -6.78
C GLY A 126 1.07 -0.19 -8.25
N SER A 127 0.95 0.89 -9.03
CA SER A 127 0.54 0.85 -10.43
C SER A 127 1.73 1.05 -11.38
N LEU A 128 1.96 0.06 -12.23
CA LEU A 128 3.05 0.02 -13.20
C LEU A 128 2.51 -0.31 -14.59
N HIS A 129 2.90 0.47 -15.59
CA HIS A 129 2.53 0.24 -16.99
C HIS A 129 3.27 -0.94 -17.62
N ASP A 130 2.63 -1.65 -18.55
CA ASP A 130 3.21 -2.82 -19.24
C ASP A 130 4.58 -2.54 -19.90
N GLU A 131 4.77 -1.36 -20.49
CA GLU A 131 6.06 -1.00 -21.10
C GLU A 131 7.18 -0.87 -20.06
N ALA A 132 6.85 -0.32 -18.88
CA ALA A 132 7.80 -0.25 -17.77
C ALA A 132 8.13 -1.65 -17.26
N LEU A 133 7.13 -2.53 -17.18
CA LEU A 133 7.35 -3.93 -16.84
C LEU A 133 8.28 -4.60 -17.86
N THR A 134 8.11 -4.36 -19.16
CA THR A 134 8.92 -4.96 -20.20
C THR A 134 10.39 -4.55 -20.09
N SER A 135 10.67 -3.30 -19.69
CA SER A 135 12.05 -2.84 -19.44
C SER A 135 12.68 -3.48 -18.19
N ILE A 136 11.84 -3.97 -17.25
CA ILE A 136 12.26 -4.66 -16.02
C ILE A 136 12.24 -6.20 -16.22
N SER A 137 11.33 -6.71 -17.07
CA SER A 137 10.98 -8.14 -17.17
C SER A 137 12.06 -9.06 -17.75
N GLY A 138 13.14 -8.53 -18.31
CA GLY A 138 14.28 -9.35 -18.74
C GLY A 138 15.05 -10.00 -17.57
N THR A 139 14.74 -9.66 -16.34
CA THR A 139 15.58 -9.93 -15.17
C THR A 139 14.96 -10.86 -14.11
N PHE A 140 13.68 -11.25 -14.24
CA PHE A 140 13.00 -12.17 -13.34
C PHE A 140 11.99 -13.08 -14.07
N LYS A 141 11.68 -14.23 -13.49
CA LYS A 141 10.83 -15.25 -14.14
C LYS A 141 9.35 -15.01 -13.91
N HIS A 142 8.98 -14.51 -12.74
CA HIS A 142 7.60 -14.36 -12.30
C HIS A 142 7.38 -13.00 -11.66
N ALA A 143 6.23 -12.39 -11.93
CA ALA A 143 5.78 -11.16 -11.30
C ALA A 143 4.37 -11.31 -10.74
N VAL A 144 4.14 -10.75 -9.54
CA VAL A 144 2.83 -10.58 -8.94
C VAL A 144 2.62 -9.10 -8.63
N PHE A 145 1.50 -8.55 -9.05
CA PHE A 145 1.13 -7.16 -8.84
C PHE A 145 0.16 -7.03 -7.68
N ILE A 146 0.40 -6.05 -6.82
CA ILE A 146 -0.51 -5.70 -5.73
C ILE A 146 -1.00 -4.28 -5.93
N ASN A 147 -2.31 -4.09 -5.93
CA ASN A 147 -3.04 -2.84 -6.19
C ASN A 147 -3.26 -2.50 -7.67
N SER A 148 -2.60 -3.16 -8.60
CA SER A 148 -2.84 -2.99 -10.03
C SER A 148 -2.87 -4.32 -10.77
N THR A 149 -3.35 -4.29 -12.00
CA THR A 149 -3.44 -5.48 -12.86
C THR A 149 -3.11 -5.06 -14.30
N PRO A 150 -1.85 -4.83 -14.65
CA PRO A 150 -1.49 -4.27 -15.96
C PRO A 150 -1.82 -5.25 -17.10
N ASN A 151 -1.64 -6.55 -16.89
CA ASN A 151 -1.95 -7.58 -17.88
C ASN A 151 -2.37 -8.89 -17.19
N PRO A 152 -3.69 -9.08 -16.92
CA PRO A 152 -4.19 -10.25 -16.19
C PRO A 152 -4.02 -11.58 -16.96
N ALA A 153 -3.77 -11.53 -18.27
CA ALA A 153 -3.50 -12.74 -19.05
C ALA A 153 -2.05 -13.26 -18.87
N ARG A 154 -1.15 -12.47 -18.32
CA ARG A 154 0.29 -12.79 -18.16
C ARG A 154 0.75 -12.84 -16.72
N HIS A 155 0.20 -11.98 -15.85
CA HIS A 155 0.69 -11.77 -14.50
C HIS A 155 -0.39 -12.03 -13.46
N ASP A 156 0.03 -12.56 -12.33
CA ASP A 156 -0.82 -12.65 -11.15
C ASP A 156 -1.02 -11.26 -10.55
N SER A 157 -2.18 -11.06 -9.98
CA SER A 157 -2.48 -9.81 -9.30
C SER A 157 -3.39 -9.99 -8.09
N VAL A 158 -3.24 -9.09 -7.11
CA VAL A 158 -4.10 -8.96 -5.95
C VAL A 158 -4.59 -7.52 -5.86
N SER A 159 -5.90 -7.35 -5.80
CA SER A 159 -6.54 -6.03 -5.70
C SER A 159 -7.80 -6.09 -4.84
N ALA A 160 -8.44 -4.95 -4.61
CA ALA A 160 -9.80 -4.85 -4.13
C ALA A 160 -10.68 -4.17 -5.20
N ASP A 161 -11.98 -4.41 -5.17
CA ASP A 161 -12.91 -3.71 -6.06
C ASP A 161 -13.24 -2.32 -5.51
N PHE A 162 -12.40 -1.34 -5.83
CA PHE A 162 -12.55 0.05 -5.37
C PHE A 162 -13.82 0.72 -5.92
N TYR A 163 -14.29 0.30 -7.10
CA TYR A 163 -15.52 0.85 -7.64
C TYR A 163 -16.74 0.41 -6.79
N ALA A 164 -16.92 -0.88 -6.60
CA ALA A 164 -18.02 -1.41 -5.80
C ALA A 164 -17.94 -0.95 -4.34
N ALA A 165 -16.74 -0.90 -3.77
CA ALA A 165 -16.51 -0.42 -2.40
C ALA A 165 -16.86 1.06 -2.22
N ALA A 166 -16.45 1.91 -3.16
CA ALA A 166 -16.82 3.33 -3.14
C ALA A 166 -18.32 3.53 -3.36
N GLN A 167 -18.91 2.79 -4.30
CA GLN A 167 -20.35 2.82 -4.51
C GLN A 167 -21.12 2.50 -3.24
N GLN A 168 -20.75 1.45 -2.51
CA GLN A 168 -21.37 1.09 -1.22
C GLN A 168 -21.27 2.21 -0.19
N ALA A 169 -20.09 2.87 -0.10
CA ALA A 169 -19.89 3.99 0.83
C ALA A 169 -20.78 5.21 0.49
N ILE A 170 -20.94 5.49 -0.79
CA ILE A 170 -21.76 6.60 -1.29
C ILE A 170 -23.24 6.28 -1.09
N GLU A 171 -23.69 5.07 -1.39
CA GLU A 171 -25.05 4.61 -1.15
C GLU A 171 -25.40 4.64 0.35
N HIS A 172 -24.44 4.37 1.23
CA HIS A 172 -24.61 4.53 2.67
C HIS A 172 -24.92 6.00 3.04
N LEU A 173 -24.17 6.98 2.53
CA LEU A 173 -24.46 8.40 2.75
C LEU A 173 -25.85 8.78 2.22
N LEU A 174 -26.22 8.35 1.02
CA LEU A 174 -27.53 8.62 0.44
C LEU A 174 -28.66 7.98 1.28
N SER A 175 -28.43 6.79 1.84
CA SER A 175 -29.41 6.09 2.71
C SER A 175 -29.66 6.81 4.05
N LEU A 176 -28.68 7.61 4.51
CA LEU A 176 -28.80 8.48 5.69
C LEU A 176 -29.53 9.80 5.39
N GLY A 177 -29.92 10.04 4.13
CA GLY A 177 -30.66 11.23 3.70
C GLY A 177 -29.80 12.42 3.27
N TYR A 178 -28.47 12.23 3.11
CA TYR A 178 -27.63 13.28 2.56
C TYR A 178 -27.84 13.40 1.04
N GLU A 179 -28.24 14.57 0.55
CA GLU A 179 -28.59 14.77 -0.86
C GLU A 179 -27.44 15.43 -1.67
N ARG A 180 -26.75 16.41 -1.06
CA ARG A 180 -25.65 17.15 -1.69
C ARG A 180 -24.33 16.56 -1.26
N LEU A 181 -23.77 15.69 -2.09
CA LEU A 181 -22.50 15.04 -1.80
C LEU A 181 -21.32 15.76 -2.46
N GLY A 182 -20.21 15.85 -1.70
CA GLY A 182 -18.91 16.32 -2.15
C GLY A 182 -17.89 15.19 -2.24
N TYR A 183 -16.86 15.40 -3.06
CA TYR A 183 -15.73 14.50 -3.21
C TYR A 183 -14.42 15.24 -2.94
N ILE A 184 -13.56 14.62 -2.15
CA ILE A 184 -12.15 15.00 -2.02
C ILE A 184 -11.31 13.75 -2.28
N GLY A 185 -10.37 13.84 -3.24
CA GLY A 185 -9.49 12.74 -3.56
C GLY A 185 -8.19 13.17 -4.24
N GLY A 186 -7.31 12.21 -4.44
CA GLY A 186 -6.06 12.41 -5.13
C GLY A 186 -6.13 11.98 -6.59
N GLN A 187 -5.06 12.27 -7.33
CA GLN A 187 -4.86 11.75 -8.68
C GLN A 187 -4.22 10.38 -8.62
N GLU A 188 -4.92 9.36 -9.13
CA GLU A 188 -4.33 8.05 -9.30
C GLU A 188 -3.28 8.08 -10.42
N LYS A 189 -2.07 7.58 -10.14
CA LYS A 189 -0.95 7.66 -11.06
C LYS A 189 -0.35 6.28 -11.31
N GLU A 190 -0.04 6.00 -12.56
CA GLU A 190 0.67 4.82 -13.00
C GLU A 190 2.11 5.18 -13.38
N HIS A 191 3.06 4.40 -12.90
CA HIS A 191 4.45 4.57 -13.27
C HIS A 191 4.73 4.00 -14.65
N THR A 192 5.49 4.74 -15.44
CA THR A 192 5.98 4.35 -16.75
C THR A 192 7.50 4.51 -16.78
N VAL A 193 8.19 3.63 -17.50
CA VAL A 193 9.61 3.77 -17.79
C VAL A 193 9.75 3.91 -19.30
N LYS A 194 10.20 5.07 -19.77
CA LYS A 194 10.40 5.33 -21.19
C LYS A 194 11.84 5.77 -21.42
N ASN A 195 12.59 5.01 -22.22
CA ASN A 195 14.01 5.28 -22.48
C ASN A 195 14.87 5.40 -21.19
N GLY A 196 14.61 4.57 -20.19
CA GLY A 196 15.32 4.64 -18.90
C GLY A 196 14.90 5.80 -17.99
N VAL A 197 13.90 6.61 -18.38
CA VAL A 197 13.40 7.73 -17.59
C VAL A 197 12.07 7.34 -16.96
N ASN A 198 12.01 7.39 -15.63
CA ASN A 198 10.77 7.22 -14.88
C ASN A 198 9.85 8.43 -15.10
N SER A 199 8.62 8.16 -15.41
CA SER A 199 7.54 9.16 -15.51
C SER A 199 6.26 8.62 -14.88
N LYS A 200 5.34 9.51 -14.56
CA LYS A 200 4.01 9.15 -14.04
C LYS A 200 2.95 9.67 -15.00
N ARG A 201 1.95 8.87 -15.29
CA ARG A 201 0.75 9.34 -15.99
C ARG A 201 -0.47 9.20 -15.09
N THR A 202 -1.39 10.13 -15.17
CA THR A 202 -2.68 10.03 -14.48
C THR A 202 -3.52 8.94 -15.14
N ILE A 203 -4.10 8.09 -14.32
CA ILE A 203 -5.04 7.03 -14.72
C ILE A 203 -6.40 7.25 -14.05
N GLU A 204 -7.40 6.49 -14.47
CA GLU A 204 -8.73 6.54 -13.88
C GLU A 204 -8.69 6.09 -12.41
N ASP A 205 -9.23 6.93 -11.51
CA ASP A 205 -9.55 6.52 -10.15
C ASP A 205 -10.97 5.94 -10.11
N LYS A 206 -11.08 4.66 -9.82
CA LYS A 206 -12.36 3.95 -9.76
C LYS A 206 -13.29 4.45 -8.67
N ARG A 207 -12.74 5.04 -7.58
CA ARG A 207 -13.52 5.67 -6.49
C ARG A 207 -14.20 6.94 -6.99
N LEU A 208 -13.45 7.79 -7.73
CA LEU A 208 -14.01 8.99 -8.36
C LEU A 208 -15.06 8.62 -9.40
N THR A 209 -14.78 7.63 -10.23
CA THR A 209 -15.74 7.17 -11.25
C THR A 209 -17.04 6.67 -10.62
N ALA A 210 -16.96 5.88 -9.53
CA ALA A 210 -18.13 5.45 -8.77
C ALA A 210 -18.89 6.63 -8.18
N PHE A 211 -18.15 7.61 -7.60
CA PHE A 211 -18.77 8.81 -7.03
C PHE A 211 -19.55 9.62 -8.05
N LEU A 212 -18.93 9.94 -9.19
CA LEU A 212 -19.57 10.73 -10.25
C LEU A 212 -20.85 10.06 -10.80
N LYS A 213 -20.83 8.72 -10.93
CA LYS A 213 -21.98 7.97 -11.43
C LYS A 213 -23.12 7.85 -10.41
N THR A 214 -22.78 7.67 -9.13
CA THR A 214 -23.77 7.40 -8.07
C THR A 214 -24.33 8.68 -7.48
N ALA A 215 -23.47 9.64 -7.11
CA ALA A 215 -23.87 10.87 -6.43
C ALA A 215 -24.34 11.98 -7.37
N ARG A 216 -23.88 11.98 -8.63
CA ARG A 216 -24.16 13.03 -9.63
C ARG A 216 -23.93 14.45 -9.05
N PRO A 217 -22.73 14.74 -8.55
CA PRO A 217 -22.45 15.96 -7.81
C PRO A 217 -22.45 17.19 -8.72
N GLN A 218 -22.55 18.38 -8.10
CA GLN A 218 -22.17 19.62 -8.77
C GLN A 218 -20.67 19.64 -9.00
N PRO A 219 -20.18 20.18 -10.13
CA PRO A 219 -18.74 20.21 -10.45
C PRO A 219 -17.88 20.84 -9.35
N ASP A 220 -18.35 21.92 -8.71
CA ASP A 220 -17.63 22.65 -7.66
C ASP A 220 -17.49 21.84 -6.36
N HIS A 221 -18.27 20.77 -6.19
CA HIS A 221 -18.19 19.86 -5.05
C HIS A 221 -17.16 18.72 -5.26
N VAL A 222 -16.47 18.67 -6.39
CA VAL A 222 -15.43 17.67 -6.68
C VAL A 222 -14.06 18.36 -6.62
N LYS A 223 -13.25 17.98 -5.63
CA LYS A 223 -11.91 18.51 -5.42
C LYS A 223 -10.88 17.41 -5.56
N ILE A 224 -9.87 17.65 -6.39
CA ILE A 224 -8.82 16.66 -6.68
C ILE A 224 -7.45 17.30 -6.49
N GLY A 225 -6.57 16.63 -5.73
CA GLY A 225 -5.19 17.02 -5.48
C GLY A 225 -4.25 15.83 -5.45
N GLU A 226 -3.31 15.82 -4.54
CA GLU A 226 -2.43 14.66 -4.26
C GLU A 226 -2.94 13.87 -3.06
N TYR A 227 -2.58 12.57 -2.97
CA TYR A 227 -2.92 11.74 -1.82
C TYR A 227 -2.03 12.10 -0.63
N SER A 228 -2.44 13.10 0.16
CA SER A 228 -1.77 13.44 1.42
C SER A 228 -2.74 14.10 2.40
N MET A 229 -2.40 14.04 3.68
CA MET A 229 -3.15 14.73 4.75
C MET A 229 -3.19 16.24 4.52
N HIS A 230 -2.08 16.83 4.07
CA HIS A 230 -1.98 18.26 3.77
C HIS A 230 -2.93 18.69 2.64
N GLU A 231 -3.01 17.90 1.58
CA GLU A 231 -3.94 18.18 0.48
C GLU A 231 -5.40 18.02 0.90
N GLY A 232 -5.73 17.02 1.70
CA GLY A 232 -7.07 16.89 2.28
C GLY A 232 -7.49 18.13 3.08
N TYR A 233 -6.57 18.66 3.88
CA TYR A 233 -6.77 19.91 4.61
C TYR A 233 -6.97 21.10 3.67
N ARG A 234 -6.10 21.27 2.66
CA ARG A 234 -6.17 22.39 1.70
C ARG A 234 -7.48 22.36 0.89
N LEU A 235 -7.84 21.21 0.36
CA LEU A 235 -9.05 21.05 -0.47
C LEU A 235 -10.34 21.26 0.34
N MET A 236 -10.35 20.84 1.60
CA MET A 236 -11.48 21.12 2.49
C MET A 236 -11.58 22.62 2.81
N LYS A 237 -10.46 23.31 3.04
CA LYS A 237 -10.48 24.80 3.21
C LYS A 237 -11.03 25.51 1.98
N GLU A 238 -10.68 25.06 0.77
CA GLU A 238 -11.26 25.58 -0.48
C GLU A 238 -12.76 25.33 -0.56
N SER A 239 -13.22 24.14 -0.14
CA SER A 239 -14.66 23.81 -0.11
C SER A 239 -15.42 24.70 0.87
N ILE A 240 -14.86 24.98 2.05
CA ILE A 240 -15.44 25.90 3.04
C ILE A 240 -15.50 27.32 2.50
N ALA A 241 -14.42 27.80 1.87
CA ALA A 241 -14.34 29.14 1.30
C ALA A 241 -15.31 29.37 0.13
N GLY A 242 -15.71 28.31 -0.57
CA GLY A 242 -16.72 28.34 -1.64
C GLY A 242 -18.14 28.67 -1.17
N GLY A 243 -18.40 28.69 0.13
CA GLY A 243 -19.63 29.18 0.77
C GLY A 243 -20.81 28.19 0.74
N THR A 244 -20.81 27.19 -0.12
CA THR A 244 -21.87 26.17 -0.19
C THR A 244 -21.28 24.80 0.13
N LEU A 245 -21.21 24.46 1.41
CA LEU A 245 -20.66 23.17 1.85
C LEU A 245 -21.65 22.04 1.50
N PRO A 246 -21.22 20.92 0.93
CA PRO A 246 -22.01 19.70 0.80
C PRO A 246 -22.50 19.16 2.16
N ASP A 247 -23.63 18.46 2.12
CA ASP A 247 -24.20 17.83 3.33
C ASP A 247 -23.29 16.70 3.85
N ALA A 248 -22.62 16.01 2.92
CA ALA A 248 -21.62 15.00 3.27
C ALA A 248 -20.52 14.92 2.20
N PHE A 249 -19.33 14.46 2.62
CA PHE A 249 -18.21 14.17 1.74
C PHE A 249 -17.88 12.68 1.71
N PHE A 250 -17.65 12.17 0.50
CA PHE A 250 -16.85 10.97 0.30
C PHE A 250 -15.40 11.37 0.04
N ILE A 251 -14.49 11.01 0.94
CA ILE A 251 -13.08 11.35 0.86
C ILE A 251 -12.27 10.09 0.55
N ALA A 252 -11.53 10.11 -0.57
CA ALA A 252 -10.93 8.92 -1.18
C ALA A 252 -9.77 8.29 -0.38
N SER A 253 -9.34 8.89 0.75
CA SER A 253 -8.38 8.26 1.67
C SER A 253 -8.59 8.78 3.10
N ASP A 254 -8.32 7.94 4.09
CA ASP A 254 -8.41 8.32 5.51
C ASP A 254 -7.40 9.41 5.87
N SER A 255 -6.19 9.37 5.32
CA SER A 255 -5.19 10.42 5.53
C SER A 255 -5.71 11.79 5.06
N MET A 256 -6.34 11.86 3.89
CA MET A 256 -6.98 13.10 3.43
C MET A 256 -8.15 13.51 4.31
N ALA A 257 -8.96 12.54 4.79
CA ALA A 257 -10.09 12.80 5.67
C ALA A 257 -9.65 13.38 7.03
N ILE A 258 -8.55 12.90 7.60
CA ILE A 258 -7.96 13.46 8.82
C ILE A 258 -7.55 14.94 8.59
N GLY A 259 -6.93 15.23 7.46
CA GLY A 259 -6.64 16.61 7.06
C GLY A 259 -7.90 17.48 6.91
N ALA A 260 -8.93 16.93 6.30
CA ALA A 260 -10.22 17.61 6.12
C ALA A 260 -10.91 17.89 7.48
N LEU A 261 -10.89 16.94 8.42
CA LEU A 261 -11.39 17.13 9.78
C LEU A 261 -10.72 18.32 10.48
N LYS A 262 -9.40 18.45 10.34
CA LYS A 262 -8.66 19.59 10.90
C LYS A 262 -9.13 20.91 10.31
N ALA A 263 -9.35 21.00 9.01
CA ALA A 263 -9.85 22.21 8.36
C ALA A 263 -11.25 22.60 8.83
N LEU A 264 -12.16 21.62 8.97
CA LEU A 264 -13.50 21.83 9.51
C LEU A 264 -13.46 22.30 10.96
N GLN A 265 -12.64 21.68 11.80
CA GLN A 265 -12.48 22.07 13.19
C GLN A 265 -11.96 23.52 13.35
N GLU A 266 -10.99 23.94 12.54
CA GLU A 266 -10.47 25.31 12.53
C GLU A 266 -11.53 26.32 12.08
N ALA A 267 -12.46 25.94 11.22
CA ALA A 267 -13.59 26.74 10.78
C ALA A 267 -14.78 26.73 11.78
N GLY A 268 -14.68 26.02 12.90
CA GLY A 268 -15.77 25.87 13.88
C GLY A 268 -16.92 24.95 13.42
N LEU A 269 -16.72 24.18 12.35
CA LEU A 269 -17.71 23.28 11.79
C LEU A 269 -17.59 21.87 12.44
N GLN A 270 -18.73 21.27 12.74
CA GLN A 270 -18.80 19.98 13.43
C GLN A 270 -19.19 18.86 12.44
N VAL A 271 -18.45 17.75 12.55
CA VAL A 271 -18.77 16.49 11.86
C VAL A 271 -19.44 15.55 12.85
N PRO A 272 -20.61 14.99 12.53
CA PRO A 272 -21.34 15.05 11.26
C PRO A 272 -22.37 16.19 11.15
N ARG A 273 -22.56 17.04 12.17
CA ARG A 273 -23.68 17.98 12.28
C ARG A 273 -23.77 18.97 11.11
N ASP A 274 -22.65 19.58 10.72
CA ASP A 274 -22.60 20.62 9.68
C ASP A 274 -22.24 20.01 8.31
N THR A 275 -21.48 18.93 8.28
CA THR A 275 -21.23 18.07 7.14
C THR A 275 -20.74 16.71 7.63
N ALA A 276 -21.19 15.63 6.99
CA ALA A 276 -20.74 14.27 7.30
C ALA A 276 -19.52 13.86 6.47
N ILE A 277 -18.81 12.82 6.91
CA ILE A 277 -17.65 12.27 6.17
C ILE A 277 -17.72 10.75 6.15
N VAL A 278 -17.53 10.17 4.98
CA VAL A 278 -17.13 8.77 4.80
C VAL A 278 -15.81 8.75 4.06
N SER A 279 -14.85 7.96 4.53
CA SER A 279 -13.51 7.88 3.96
C SER A 279 -13.17 6.48 3.42
N PHE A 280 -11.92 6.25 3.06
CA PHE A 280 -11.48 5.03 2.39
C PHE A 280 -10.09 4.61 2.87
N ASN A 281 -9.80 3.34 2.95
CA ASN A 281 -8.62 2.54 3.29
C ASN A 281 -8.78 1.80 4.62
N GLY A 282 -9.40 2.40 5.65
CA GLY A 282 -9.57 1.80 6.98
C GLY A 282 -8.25 1.70 7.74
N ILE A 283 -7.42 2.75 7.71
CA ILE A 283 -6.19 2.82 8.51
C ILE A 283 -6.53 2.93 10.01
N GLU A 284 -5.57 2.60 10.87
CA GLU A 284 -5.78 2.61 12.32
C GLU A 284 -6.12 4.01 12.84
N GLU A 285 -5.46 5.03 12.31
CA GLU A 285 -5.64 6.44 12.69
C GLU A 285 -7.07 6.95 12.45
N ALA A 286 -7.81 6.34 11.53
CA ALA A 286 -9.21 6.69 11.26
C ALA A 286 -10.14 6.50 12.49
N GLU A 287 -9.80 5.54 13.37
CA GLU A 287 -10.52 5.30 14.61
C GLU A 287 -10.24 6.36 15.67
N PHE A 288 -9.01 6.87 15.70
CA PHE A 288 -8.54 7.83 16.69
C PHE A 288 -8.56 9.29 16.20
N ALA A 289 -9.15 9.54 15.02
CA ALA A 289 -9.33 10.89 14.51
C ALA A 289 -10.23 11.71 15.45
N SER A 290 -10.15 13.05 15.39
CA SER A 290 -10.93 13.97 16.25
C SER A 290 -12.45 13.69 16.22
N THR A 291 -12.94 13.16 15.09
CA THR A 291 -14.23 12.47 14.96
C THR A 291 -13.90 11.13 14.31
N PRO A 292 -14.13 9.99 14.99
CA PRO A 292 -13.87 8.67 14.45
C PRO A 292 -14.52 8.45 13.08
N LEU A 293 -13.69 8.13 12.08
CA LEU A 293 -14.10 8.10 10.67
C LEU A 293 -14.85 6.81 10.32
N THR A 294 -16.03 6.95 9.76
CA THR A 294 -16.68 5.91 8.95
C THR A 294 -15.84 5.73 7.69
N THR A 295 -15.37 4.51 7.43
CA THR A 295 -14.40 4.26 6.37
C THR A 295 -14.61 2.90 5.72
N VAL A 296 -14.25 2.79 4.44
CA VAL A 296 -14.14 1.50 3.77
C VAL A 296 -12.83 0.84 4.15
N LYS A 297 -12.90 -0.30 4.82
CA LYS A 297 -11.73 -1.13 5.15
C LYS A 297 -11.26 -1.92 3.94
N VAL A 298 -10.03 -1.66 3.51
CA VAL A 298 -9.27 -2.48 2.57
C VAL A 298 -8.29 -3.34 3.37
N TYR A 299 -8.25 -4.65 3.11
CA TYR A 299 -7.41 -5.58 3.85
C TYR A 299 -5.98 -5.61 3.25
N THR A 300 -5.28 -4.50 3.37
CA THR A 300 -3.97 -4.23 2.74
C THR A 300 -2.89 -5.24 3.12
N GLU A 301 -2.77 -5.60 4.41
CA GLU A 301 -1.81 -6.63 4.83
C GLU A 301 -2.14 -7.99 4.22
N GLU A 302 -3.43 -8.36 4.09
CA GLU A 302 -3.82 -9.61 3.45
C GLU A 302 -3.60 -9.58 1.92
N MET A 303 -3.69 -8.40 1.29
CA MET A 303 -3.25 -8.23 -0.10
C MET A 303 -1.76 -8.59 -0.23
N GLY A 304 -0.93 -8.09 0.67
CA GLY A 304 0.50 -8.41 0.71
C GLY A 304 0.77 -9.90 0.91
N ARG A 305 0.12 -10.52 1.91
CA ARG A 305 0.24 -11.96 2.19
C ARG A 305 -0.20 -12.82 1.01
N THR A 306 -1.31 -12.45 0.38
CA THR A 306 -1.84 -13.16 -0.79
C THR A 306 -0.89 -13.05 -1.98
N GLY A 307 -0.28 -11.88 -2.20
CA GLY A 307 0.71 -11.67 -3.25
C GLY A 307 1.92 -12.60 -3.12
N VAL A 308 2.44 -12.79 -1.90
CA VAL A 308 3.53 -13.76 -1.63
C VAL A 308 3.11 -15.18 -1.96
N LYS A 309 1.92 -15.62 -1.51
CA LYS A 309 1.41 -16.96 -1.78
C LYS A 309 1.28 -17.23 -3.29
N LEU A 310 0.72 -16.27 -4.04
CA LEU A 310 0.61 -16.38 -5.50
C LEU A 310 1.99 -16.49 -6.18
N LEU A 311 2.97 -15.68 -5.73
CA LEU A 311 4.32 -15.73 -6.27
C LEU A 311 4.98 -17.09 -6.01
N LEU A 312 4.83 -17.64 -4.81
CA LEU A 312 5.37 -18.95 -4.46
C LEU A 312 4.73 -20.07 -5.28
N ASP A 313 3.43 -20.01 -5.55
CA ASP A 313 2.75 -20.97 -6.42
C ASP A 313 3.31 -20.91 -7.85
N ARG A 314 3.62 -19.71 -8.37
CA ARG A 314 4.26 -19.55 -9.69
C ARG A 314 5.68 -20.13 -9.70
N VAL A 315 6.47 -19.85 -8.69
CA VAL A 315 7.82 -20.40 -8.53
C VAL A 315 7.78 -21.93 -8.43
N ASN A 316 6.73 -22.49 -7.82
CA ASN A 316 6.51 -23.94 -7.69
C ASN A 316 5.90 -24.59 -8.94
N GLY A 317 5.67 -23.85 -10.02
CA GLY A 317 5.30 -24.40 -11.31
C GLY A 317 3.86 -24.15 -11.76
N ARG A 318 3.07 -23.34 -11.04
CA ARG A 318 1.78 -22.90 -11.57
C ARG A 318 2.00 -22.03 -12.81
N THR A 319 1.40 -22.39 -13.92
CA THR A 319 1.59 -21.69 -15.20
C THR A 319 0.48 -20.67 -15.50
N ILE A 320 -0.74 -20.90 -15.00
CA ILE A 320 -1.91 -20.05 -15.26
C ILE A 320 -1.87 -18.85 -14.31
N PRO A 321 -1.94 -17.61 -14.83
CA PRO A 321 -2.05 -16.41 -13.98
C PRO A 321 -3.40 -16.37 -13.26
N LEU A 322 -3.41 -15.77 -12.06
CA LEU A 322 -4.61 -15.59 -11.26
C LEU A 322 -4.78 -14.12 -10.90
N THR A 323 -6.01 -13.63 -11.00
CA THR A 323 -6.42 -12.35 -10.43
C THR A 323 -7.25 -12.61 -9.19
N VAL A 324 -6.78 -12.13 -8.03
CA VAL A 324 -7.47 -12.24 -6.75
C VAL A 324 -8.02 -10.89 -6.36
N THR A 325 -9.32 -10.81 -6.16
CA THR A 325 -9.99 -9.62 -5.62
C THR A 325 -10.40 -9.89 -4.18
N LEU A 326 -9.81 -9.16 -3.24
CA LEU A 326 -10.19 -9.25 -1.84
C LEU A 326 -11.45 -8.43 -1.56
N PRO A 327 -12.32 -8.89 -0.65
CA PRO A 327 -13.48 -8.12 -0.22
C PRO A 327 -13.05 -6.87 0.53
N THR A 328 -13.97 -5.91 0.63
CA THR A 328 -13.88 -4.74 1.48
C THR A 328 -15.03 -4.74 2.47
N SER A 329 -14.97 -3.91 3.51
CA SER A 329 -16.08 -3.73 4.43
C SER A 329 -16.22 -2.26 4.83
N LEU A 330 -17.46 -1.76 4.93
CA LEU A 330 -17.72 -0.45 5.48
C LEU A 330 -17.72 -0.55 7.01
N ILE A 331 -16.84 0.20 7.66
CA ILE A 331 -16.78 0.35 9.11
C ILE A 331 -17.48 1.65 9.47
N VAL A 332 -18.66 1.53 10.03
CA VAL A 332 -19.47 2.69 10.42
C VAL A 332 -19.01 3.19 11.79
N ARG A 333 -18.75 4.51 11.88
CA ARG A 333 -18.36 5.24 13.08
C ARG A 333 -19.11 6.57 13.16
N GLN A 334 -18.60 7.54 13.93
CA GLN A 334 -19.31 8.78 14.26
C GLN A 334 -19.40 9.78 13.09
N SER A 335 -18.48 9.76 12.14
CA SER A 335 -18.35 10.83 11.14
C SER A 335 -19.47 10.91 10.11
N CYS A 336 -20.33 9.89 10.00
CA CYS A 336 -21.47 9.89 9.08
C CYS A 336 -22.84 10.05 9.78
N GLY A 337 -22.88 10.15 11.11
CA GLY A 337 -24.12 10.40 11.85
C GLY A 337 -25.05 9.21 12.00
N SER A 338 -24.54 7.99 11.86
CA SER A 338 -25.28 6.73 12.05
C SER A 338 -25.03 6.14 13.43
#